data_81a719eb226918535fa421c59b3f2db8
#
_entry.id   81a719eb226918535fa421c59b3f2db8
#
_cell.length_a   1.000
_cell.length_b   1.000
_cell.length_c   1.000
_cell.angle_alpha   90.00
_cell.angle_beta   90.00
_cell.angle_gamma   90.00
#
_symmetry.space_group_name_H-M   'P 1'
#
loop_
_entity.id
_entity.type
_entity.pdbx_description
1 polymer ?
#
loop_
_entity_poly.entity_id
_entity_poly.type
_entity_poly.pdbx_seq_one_letter_code
_entity_poly.pdbx_strand_id
1 'polypeptide(L)'
;MTGNMAPRLFILLLLISLIGLPPVAAAQEWTWTAAQIDPEGTDSWLAVDHDGNVHVSYRVATGGKLKYAFLPVGGSNWFTMTLDQMLGDFLSGIAVDAKGNPYICYSPGVLKLAVFDGRRWKIQEIDPGNGLVHFYCSVRFGPDGAPNLSWYVETPFAVHHAVLRNGVWIARIVDNQDLPGKMNSLAVDHLGNPQLSYIGLNGTKLKYARFNGQVWTRINLEAPNQGLEMSRGDTGMGNSIAIDRDNNPMISYFDTSSLKFAHFVDGKWKFEIIDRFDPLDKWGWRTFRSTTALDRKGNPHIGYQCPLGLKHAWWDGHQWRTQVILAPAETTFDGAMSIDDKDNLYFTYTDPLQHSLMLAIGHYSGEQQTARTGSSPESKKQP
;
A
#
# COMPACT_ATOMS: atom_id res chain seq x y z
N MET A 1 26.76 89.92 -20.35
CA MET A 1 27.55 89.06 -19.50
C MET A 1 26.69 87.92 -19.04
N THR A 2 26.77 86.86 -19.76
CA THR A 2 25.89 85.67 -19.59
C THR A 2 26.75 84.57 -18.96
N GLY A 3 26.40 84.19 -17.73
CA GLY A 3 27.08 83.09 -17.07
C GLY A 3 26.35 81.81 -17.27
N ASN A 4 27.03 80.83 -17.92
CA ASN A 4 26.61 79.48 -18.12
C ASN A 4 26.71 78.68 -16.84
N MET A 5 25.59 78.14 -16.29
CA MET A 5 25.59 77.11 -15.27
C MET A 5 25.36 75.76 -15.90
N ALA A 6 26.33 74.89 -15.83
CA ALA A 6 26.23 73.47 -16.25
C ALA A 6 25.47 72.65 -15.19
N PRO A 7 24.60 71.69 -15.55
CA PRO A 7 23.91 70.85 -14.59
C PRO A 7 24.83 69.75 -14.05
N ARG A 8 24.88 69.64 -12.75
CA ARG A 8 25.54 68.52 -12.04
C ARG A 8 24.62 67.28 -12.09
N LEU A 9 25.09 66.24 -12.78
CA LEU A 9 24.45 64.93 -12.84
C LEU A 9 24.72 64.19 -11.52
N PHE A 10 23.68 63.97 -10.71
CA PHE A 10 23.75 63.08 -9.54
C PHE A 10 23.50 61.65 -10.02
N ILE A 11 24.53 60.80 -10.01
CA ILE A 11 24.39 59.37 -10.21
C ILE A 11 24.02 58.74 -8.89
N LEU A 12 22.75 58.30 -8.76
CA LEU A 12 22.26 57.50 -7.64
C LEU A 12 22.65 56.06 -7.85
N LEU A 13 23.69 55.56 -7.19
CA LEU A 13 24.04 54.17 -7.16
C LEU A 13 23.04 53.39 -6.29
N LEU A 14 22.11 52.68 -6.93
CA LEU A 14 21.22 51.73 -6.27
C LEU A 14 22.02 50.44 -5.96
N LEU A 15 22.43 50.26 -4.72
CA LEU A 15 22.94 48.99 -4.20
C LEU A 15 21.77 48.02 -4.05
N ILE A 16 21.56 47.15 -5.09
CA ILE A 16 20.68 45.99 -4.97
C ILE A 16 21.43 44.95 -4.15
N SER A 17 21.11 44.84 -2.86
CA SER A 17 21.52 43.68 -2.07
C SER A 17 20.81 42.44 -2.63
N LEU A 18 21.55 41.58 -3.32
CA LEU A 18 21.10 40.22 -3.59
C LEU A 18 20.94 39.49 -2.25
N ILE A 19 19.74 39.47 -1.74
CA ILE A 19 19.35 38.52 -0.69
C ILE A 19 19.41 37.15 -1.37
N GLY A 20 20.48 36.41 -1.11
CA GLY A 20 20.60 35.04 -1.56
C GLY A 20 19.42 34.24 -1.03
N LEU A 21 18.54 33.80 -1.91
CA LEU A 21 17.54 32.81 -1.54
C LEU A 21 18.30 31.60 -0.97
N PRO A 22 17.85 31.07 0.17
CA PRO A 22 18.44 29.84 0.68
C PRO A 22 18.37 28.78 -0.42
N PRO A 23 19.40 27.93 -0.56
CA PRO A 23 19.36 26.87 -1.56
C PRO A 23 18.09 26.08 -1.29
N VAL A 24 17.24 25.93 -2.33
CA VAL A 24 16.12 24.99 -2.28
C VAL A 24 16.76 23.66 -1.96
N ALA A 25 16.53 23.13 -0.77
CA ALA A 25 16.98 21.81 -0.40
C ALA A 25 16.49 20.86 -1.51
N ALA A 26 17.41 20.19 -2.18
CA ALA A 26 17.06 19.21 -3.19
C ALA A 26 16.06 18.25 -2.53
N ALA A 27 14.90 18.10 -3.14
CA ALA A 27 13.89 17.21 -2.61
C ALA A 27 14.55 15.84 -2.43
N GLN A 28 14.48 15.30 -1.23
CA GLN A 28 14.98 13.96 -0.93
C GLN A 28 14.19 12.99 -1.80
N GLU A 29 14.85 12.41 -2.78
CA GLU A 29 14.21 11.57 -3.78
C GLU A 29 14.50 10.10 -3.48
N TRP A 30 13.49 9.29 -3.70
CA TRP A 30 13.65 7.84 -3.75
C TRP A 30 14.32 7.46 -5.07
N THR A 31 15.30 6.55 -5.00
CA THR A 31 15.87 5.92 -6.18
C THR A 31 15.26 4.54 -6.37
N TRP A 32 14.91 4.21 -7.61
CA TRP A 32 14.18 3.00 -7.95
C TRP A 32 14.99 2.09 -8.88
N THR A 33 14.94 0.79 -8.61
CA THR A 33 15.42 -0.26 -9.50
C THR A 33 14.27 -1.22 -9.80
N ALA A 34 14.26 -1.84 -10.98
CA ALA A 34 13.22 -2.81 -11.36
C ALA A 34 13.83 -4.12 -11.83
N ALA A 35 13.16 -5.24 -11.51
CA ALA A 35 13.52 -6.58 -11.92
C ALA A 35 12.29 -7.41 -12.26
N GLN A 36 12.41 -8.31 -13.22
CA GLN A 36 11.34 -9.23 -13.59
C GLN A 36 11.26 -10.38 -12.56
N ILE A 37 10.03 -10.69 -12.15
CA ILE A 37 9.71 -11.84 -11.28
C ILE A 37 9.32 -13.05 -12.12
N ASP A 38 8.35 -12.88 -13.01
CA ASP A 38 7.80 -13.95 -13.85
C ASP A 38 7.29 -13.36 -15.19
N PRO A 39 7.56 -14.01 -16.34
CA PRO A 39 7.15 -13.50 -17.65
C PRO A 39 5.63 -13.53 -17.92
N GLU A 40 4.81 -14.17 -17.08
CA GLU A 40 3.36 -14.34 -17.28
C GLU A 40 2.52 -13.97 -16.05
N GLY A 41 3.10 -13.33 -15.04
CA GLY A 41 2.43 -13.06 -13.76
C GLY A 41 1.62 -11.77 -13.75
N THR A 42 0.51 -11.77 -13.00
CA THR A 42 -0.38 -10.63 -12.76
C THR A 42 -1.05 -10.74 -11.38
N ASP A 43 -1.81 -9.73 -10.95
CA ASP A 43 -2.61 -9.75 -9.72
C ASP A 43 -1.83 -10.21 -8.49
N SER A 44 -0.75 -9.51 -8.20
CA SER A 44 0.22 -9.91 -7.18
C SER A 44 0.02 -9.22 -5.84
N TRP A 45 0.45 -9.93 -4.79
CA TRP A 45 0.65 -9.37 -3.45
C TRP A 45 2.01 -9.76 -2.94
N LEU A 46 2.63 -8.89 -2.13
CA LEU A 46 3.95 -9.15 -1.59
C LEU A 46 4.00 -8.94 -0.08
N ALA A 47 4.94 -9.63 0.54
CA ALA A 47 5.38 -9.40 1.90
C ALA A 47 6.91 -9.46 1.94
N VAL A 48 7.53 -8.65 2.78
CA VAL A 48 8.96 -8.74 3.08
C VAL A 48 9.07 -9.25 4.51
N ASP A 49 9.91 -10.27 4.72
CA ASP A 49 10.13 -10.81 6.06
C ASP A 49 11.18 -10.00 6.84
N HIS A 50 11.37 -10.32 8.11
CA HIS A 50 12.32 -9.64 8.98
C HIS A 50 13.79 -9.71 8.50
N ASP A 51 14.17 -10.76 7.78
CA ASP A 51 15.51 -10.91 7.20
C ASP A 51 15.68 -10.09 5.91
N GLY A 52 14.60 -9.54 5.35
CA GLY A 52 14.56 -8.78 4.10
C GLY A 52 14.34 -9.65 2.87
N ASN A 53 13.90 -10.91 3.04
CA ASN A 53 13.52 -11.75 1.90
C ASN A 53 12.16 -11.31 1.36
N VAL A 54 11.99 -11.38 0.04
CA VAL A 54 10.76 -10.97 -0.64
C VAL A 54 9.93 -12.18 -1.01
N HIS A 55 8.67 -12.18 -0.59
CA HIS A 55 7.68 -13.22 -0.85
C HIS A 55 6.55 -12.62 -1.68
N VAL A 56 6.21 -13.25 -2.81
CA VAL A 56 5.16 -12.77 -3.72
C VAL A 56 4.18 -13.90 -4.01
N SER A 57 2.89 -13.64 -3.82
CA SER A 57 1.82 -14.48 -4.36
C SER A 57 1.24 -13.79 -5.59
N TYR A 58 0.97 -14.54 -6.66
CA TYR A 58 0.47 -13.97 -7.90
C TYR A 58 -0.29 -14.99 -8.73
N ARG A 59 -1.05 -14.48 -9.68
CA ARG A 59 -1.81 -15.26 -10.62
C ARG A 59 -1.09 -15.33 -11.97
N VAL A 60 -1.17 -16.47 -12.62
CA VAL A 60 -0.90 -16.62 -14.04
C VAL A 60 -2.23 -16.89 -14.75
N ALA A 61 -2.65 -15.97 -15.60
CA ALA A 61 -3.94 -16.03 -16.28
C ALA A 61 -4.02 -17.25 -17.21
N THR A 62 -2.93 -17.54 -17.93
CA THR A 62 -2.80 -18.73 -18.78
C THR A 62 -2.82 -19.99 -17.93
N GLY A 63 -3.94 -20.72 -18.00
CA GLY A 63 -4.15 -21.96 -17.24
C GLY A 63 -4.60 -21.76 -15.79
N GLY A 64 -4.92 -20.52 -15.37
CA GLY A 64 -5.53 -20.23 -14.06
C GLY A 64 -4.72 -20.75 -12.88
N LYS A 65 -3.47 -20.29 -12.70
CA LYS A 65 -2.56 -20.80 -11.66
C LYS A 65 -2.34 -19.77 -10.58
N LEU A 66 -2.38 -20.22 -9.31
CA LEU A 66 -1.77 -19.51 -8.19
C LEU A 66 -0.31 -19.91 -8.12
N LYS A 67 0.58 -18.91 -8.17
CA LYS A 67 2.03 -19.11 -8.02
C LYS A 67 2.57 -18.33 -6.82
N TYR A 68 3.71 -18.78 -6.36
CA TYR A 68 4.51 -18.13 -5.33
C TYR A 68 5.90 -17.89 -5.88
N ALA A 69 6.46 -16.72 -5.61
CA ALA A 69 7.85 -16.37 -5.88
C ALA A 69 8.57 -15.95 -4.61
N PHE A 70 9.84 -16.30 -4.52
CA PHE A 70 10.73 -15.99 -3.40
C PHE A 70 12.05 -15.44 -3.90
N LEU A 71 12.47 -14.30 -3.33
CA LEU A 71 13.78 -13.71 -3.55
C LEU A 71 14.49 -13.59 -2.20
N PRO A 72 15.59 -14.32 -1.96
CA PRO A 72 16.38 -14.15 -0.74
C PRO A 72 17.05 -12.77 -0.72
N VAL A 73 17.25 -12.22 0.46
CA VAL A 73 17.94 -10.94 0.66
C VAL A 73 19.32 -10.96 -0.03
N GLY A 74 19.61 -9.90 -0.81
CA GLY A 74 20.84 -9.82 -1.60
C GLY A 74 20.92 -10.76 -2.80
N GLY A 75 19.91 -11.58 -3.04
CA GLY A 75 19.79 -12.44 -4.22
C GLY A 75 19.37 -11.68 -5.47
N SER A 76 19.63 -12.27 -6.64
CA SER A 76 19.16 -11.76 -7.94
C SER A 76 18.26 -12.74 -8.68
N ASN A 77 18.19 -13.98 -8.20
CA ASN A 77 17.42 -15.06 -8.85
C ASN A 77 16.18 -15.38 -8.06
N TRP A 78 15.03 -15.36 -8.74
CA TRP A 78 13.75 -15.74 -8.17
C TRP A 78 13.55 -17.25 -8.17
N PHE A 79 13.07 -17.77 -7.05
CA PHE A 79 12.53 -19.13 -6.98
C PHE A 79 11.01 -19.06 -7.15
N THR A 80 10.48 -19.66 -8.19
CA THR A 80 9.04 -19.65 -8.47
C THR A 80 8.45 -21.05 -8.44
N MET A 81 7.20 -21.19 -7.97
CA MET A 81 6.48 -22.46 -7.99
C MET A 81 4.98 -22.26 -8.11
N THR A 82 4.30 -23.22 -8.70
CA THR A 82 2.84 -23.30 -8.73
C THR A 82 2.35 -23.95 -7.44
N LEU A 83 1.39 -23.30 -6.76
CA LEU A 83 0.80 -23.79 -5.52
C LEU A 83 -0.52 -24.54 -5.78
N ASP A 84 -1.41 -23.95 -6.57
CA ASP A 84 -2.75 -24.50 -6.84
C ASP A 84 -3.31 -23.98 -8.17
N GLN A 85 -4.42 -24.55 -8.59
CA GLN A 85 -5.25 -24.00 -9.67
C GLN A 85 -6.14 -22.89 -9.11
N MET A 86 -6.25 -21.79 -9.86
CA MET A 86 -7.04 -20.64 -9.49
C MET A 86 -7.77 -20.11 -10.72
N LEU A 87 -8.88 -20.74 -11.05
CA LEU A 87 -9.71 -20.35 -12.18
C LEU A 87 -10.53 -19.10 -11.84
N GLY A 88 -10.49 -18.10 -12.72
CA GLY A 88 -11.19 -16.81 -12.55
C GLY A 88 -10.27 -15.66 -12.15
N ASP A 89 -10.87 -14.47 -12.01
CA ASP A 89 -10.17 -13.21 -11.70
C ASP A 89 -10.07 -12.98 -10.18
N PHE A 90 -9.60 -13.96 -9.43
CA PHE A 90 -9.51 -13.88 -7.97
C PHE A 90 -8.14 -13.37 -7.54
N LEU A 91 -8.14 -12.64 -6.42
CA LEU A 91 -6.94 -12.11 -5.81
C LEU A 91 -6.49 -12.99 -4.65
N SER A 92 -5.20 -13.07 -4.45
CA SER A 92 -4.59 -13.66 -3.25
C SER A 92 -4.21 -12.56 -2.26
N GLY A 93 -3.95 -12.94 -1.01
CA GLY A 93 -3.28 -12.10 -0.02
C GLY A 93 -2.14 -12.88 0.61
N ILE A 94 -1.02 -12.23 0.95
CA ILE A 94 0.14 -12.88 1.56
C ILE A 94 0.58 -12.13 2.81
N ALA A 95 1.02 -12.88 3.80
CA ALA A 95 1.79 -12.40 4.94
C ALA A 95 2.84 -13.46 5.33
N VAL A 96 3.86 -13.04 6.08
CA VAL A 96 4.90 -13.93 6.61
C VAL A 96 4.83 -13.96 8.13
N ASP A 97 5.02 -15.12 8.74
CA ASP A 97 5.09 -15.23 10.19
C ASP A 97 6.47 -14.76 10.73
N ALA A 98 6.65 -14.71 12.04
CA ALA A 98 7.90 -14.29 12.67
C ALA A 98 9.11 -15.21 12.35
N LYS A 99 8.89 -16.36 11.70
CA LYS A 99 9.94 -17.29 11.24
C LYS A 99 10.21 -17.16 9.75
N GLY A 100 9.59 -16.21 9.06
CA GLY A 100 9.69 -16.06 7.62
C GLY A 100 8.84 -17.05 6.81
N ASN A 101 7.91 -17.79 7.43
CA ASN A 101 7.04 -18.70 6.68
C ASN A 101 5.88 -17.94 6.03
N PRO A 102 5.67 -18.05 4.72
CA PRO A 102 4.57 -17.39 4.03
C PRO A 102 3.23 -18.11 4.23
N TYR A 103 2.19 -17.29 4.42
CA TYR A 103 0.78 -17.67 4.46
C TYR A 103 0.06 -16.93 3.33
N ILE A 104 -0.59 -17.67 2.45
CA ILE A 104 -1.29 -17.13 1.28
C ILE A 104 -2.76 -17.52 1.35
N CYS A 105 -3.63 -16.53 1.52
CA CYS A 105 -5.07 -16.74 1.35
C CYS A 105 -5.46 -16.52 -0.12
N TYR A 106 -6.42 -17.28 -0.60
CA TYR A 106 -6.95 -17.18 -1.97
C TYR A 106 -8.29 -17.91 -2.09
N SER A 107 -9.05 -17.64 -3.14
CA SER A 107 -10.36 -18.24 -3.29
C SER A 107 -10.64 -18.69 -4.73
N PRO A 108 -10.52 -19.98 -5.04
CA PRO A 108 -11.03 -20.57 -6.28
C PRO A 108 -12.51 -20.99 -6.16
N GLY A 109 -13.35 -20.21 -5.47
CA GLY A 109 -14.75 -20.50 -5.17
C GLY A 109 -15.01 -20.76 -3.67
N VAL A 110 -14.02 -21.28 -2.94
CA VAL A 110 -14.00 -21.41 -1.47
C VAL A 110 -12.74 -20.76 -0.93
N LEU A 111 -12.79 -20.24 0.29
CA LEU A 111 -11.59 -19.65 0.91
C LEU A 111 -10.59 -20.75 1.26
N LYS A 112 -9.40 -20.65 0.71
CA LYS A 112 -8.26 -21.51 1.00
C LYS A 112 -7.11 -20.71 1.62
N LEU A 113 -6.29 -21.42 2.39
CA LEU A 113 -5.03 -20.91 2.95
C LEU A 113 -3.92 -21.91 2.60
N ALA A 114 -2.92 -21.43 1.85
CA ALA A 114 -1.66 -22.15 1.66
C ALA A 114 -0.64 -21.64 2.69
N VAL A 115 0.00 -22.56 3.40
CA VAL A 115 0.98 -22.28 4.44
C VAL A 115 2.24 -23.07 4.17
N PHE A 116 3.38 -22.40 4.16
CA PHE A 116 4.67 -23.08 4.17
C PHE A 116 5.11 -23.31 5.64
N ASP A 117 5.40 -24.55 6.00
CA ASP A 117 5.74 -24.93 7.39
C ASP A 117 7.27 -25.00 7.66
N GLY A 118 8.06 -24.38 6.76
CA GLY A 118 9.52 -24.46 6.77
C GLY A 118 10.08 -25.67 5.98
N ARG A 119 9.21 -26.59 5.53
CA ARG A 119 9.60 -27.78 4.77
C ARG A 119 8.75 -28.00 3.52
N ARG A 120 7.43 -27.81 3.64
CA ARG A 120 6.46 -28.05 2.56
C ARG A 120 5.27 -27.11 2.66
N TRP A 121 4.62 -26.93 1.55
CA TRP A 121 3.33 -26.23 1.50
C TRP A 121 2.21 -27.17 1.96
N LYS A 122 1.28 -26.61 2.72
CA LYS A 122 0.02 -27.24 3.12
C LYS A 122 -1.11 -26.33 2.72
N ILE A 123 -2.11 -26.87 2.03
CA ILE A 123 -3.30 -26.14 1.61
C ILE A 123 -4.49 -26.68 2.39
N GLN A 124 -5.26 -25.77 2.97
CA GLN A 124 -6.47 -26.11 3.73
C GLN A 124 -7.63 -25.20 3.31
N GLU A 125 -8.83 -25.71 3.32
CA GLU A 125 -10.05 -24.93 3.20
C GLU A 125 -10.39 -24.34 4.57
N ILE A 126 -10.69 -23.01 4.60
CA ILE A 126 -10.95 -22.27 5.83
C ILE A 126 -12.44 -22.12 6.06
N ASP A 127 -13.19 -21.79 5.01
CA ASP A 127 -14.63 -21.65 5.04
C ASP A 127 -15.25 -22.56 3.99
N PRO A 128 -15.72 -23.75 4.38
CA PRO A 128 -16.49 -24.63 3.50
C PRO A 128 -17.92 -24.14 3.28
N GLY A 129 -18.24 -22.91 3.77
CA GLY A 129 -19.57 -22.34 3.82
C GLY A 129 -20.32 -22.27 2.51
N ASN A 130 -21.62 -22.05 2.60
CA ASN A 130 -22.59 -22.10 1.51
C ASN A 130 -22.56 -20.87 0.58
N GLY A 131 -21.57 -19.97 0.73
CA GLY A 131 -21.43 -18.74 -0.06
C GLY A 131 -20.29 -18.82 -1.05
N LEU A 132 -20.46 -18.17 -2.22
CA LEU A 132 -19.37 -17.97 -3.16
C LEU A 132 -18.43 -16.90 -2.58
N VAL A 133 -17.20 -17.27 -2.28
CA VAL A 133 -16.15 -16.34 -1.85
C VAL A 133 -15.54 -15.68 -3.09
N HIS A 134 -15.65 -14.37 -3.19
CA HIS A 134 -15.18 -13.64 -4.36
C HIS A 134 -14.12 -12.61 -4.02
N PHE A 135 -13.09 -12.56 -4.83
CA PHE A 135 -12.14 -11.51 -5.17
C PHE A 135 -11.14 -11.07 -4.12
N TYR A 136 -11.48 -10.96 -2.83
CA TYR A 136 -10.59 -10.30 -1.87
C TYR A 136 -10.51 -11.09 -0.58
N CYS A 137 -9.32 -11.58 -0.26
CA CYS A 137 -8.98 -12.02 1.07
C CYS A 137 -7.71 -11.31 1.56
N SER A 138 -7.58 -11.16 2.85
CA SER A 138 -6.41 -10.60 3.49
C SER A 138 -5.96 -11.48 4.64
N VAL A 139 -4.66 -11.64 4.81
CA VAL A 139 -4.05 -12.37 5.93
C VAL A 139 -3.09 -11.45 6.67
N ARG A 140 -3.15 -11.44 8.01
CA ARG A 140 -2.25 -10.68 8.89
C ARG A 140 -2.02 -11.46 10.18
N PHE A 141 -0.90 -11.23 10.81
CA PHE A 141 -0.58 -11.82 12.11
C PHE A 141 -0.91 -10.86 13.25
N GLY A 142 -1.47 -11.39 14.32
CA GLY A 142 -1.55 -10.66 15.59
C GLY A 142 -0.20 -10.64 16.32
N PRO A 143 -0.05 -9.81 17.37
CA PRO A 143 1.17 -9.73 18.17
C PRO A 143 1.51 -11.05 18.89
N ASP A 144 0.55 -11.93 19.04
CA ASP A 144 0.71 -13.29 19.57
C ASP A 144 1.11 -14.33 18.51
N GLY A 145 1.36 -13.88 17.28
CA GLY A 145 1.69 -14.73 16.13
C GLY A 145 0.51 -15.50 15.55
N ALA A 146 -0.73 -15.25 16.00
CA ALA A 146 -1.89 -15.91 15.44
C ALA A 146 -2.26 -15.31 14.09
N PRO A 147 -2.45 -16.12 13.04
CA PRO A 147 -2.94 -15.64 11.76
C PRO A 147 -4.41 -15.25 11.87
N ASN A 148 -4.72 -14.09 11.29
CA ASN A 148 -6.04 -13.52 11.11
C ASN A 148 -6.35 -13.45 9.62
N LEU A 149 -7.57 -13.77 9.23
CA LEU A 149 -8.05 -13.72 7.85
C LEU A 149 -9.27 -12.81 7.77
N SER A 150 -9.40 -12.09 6.68
CA SER A 150 -10.68 -11.47 6.29
C SER A 150 -11.01 -11.83 4.86
N TRP A 151 -12.30 -11.96 4.55
CA TRP A 151 -12.79 -12.26 3.21
C TRP A 151 -14.21 -11.75 2.99
N TYR A 152 -14.58 -11.66 1.74
CA TYR A 152 -15.90 -11.25 1.32
C TYR A 152 -16.67 -12.43 0.74
N VAL A 153 -17.93 -12.54 1.12
CA VAL A 153 -18.90 -13.52 0.59
C VAL A 153 -19.98 -12.77 -0.16
N GLU A 154 -20.27 -13.17 -1.40
CA GLU A 154 -21.24 -12.47 -2.24
C GLU A 154 -22.69 -12.93 -2.02
N THR A 155 -22.88 -14.17 -1.59
CA THR A 155 -24.24 -14.69 -1.34
C THR A 155 -24.26 -15.56 -0.08
N PRO A 156 -24.80 -15.05 1.03
CA PRO A 156 -25.28 -13.67 1.27
C PRO A 156 -24.12 -12.67 1.38
N PHE A 157 -24.35 -11.41 0.97
CA PHE A 157 -23.34 -10.36 1.07
C PHE A 157 -22.85 -10.16 2.51
N ALA A 158 -21.60 -10.48 2.77
CA ALA A 158 -21.00 -10.31 4.09
C ALA A 158 -19.48 -10.19 4.03
N VAL A 159 -18.92 -9.41 4.96
CA VAL A 159 -17.49 -9.44 5.31
C VAL A 159 -17.32 -10.35 6.50
N HIS A 160 -16.37 -11.25 6.41
CA HIS A 160 -16.02 -12.19 7.46
C HIS A 160 -14.61 -11.93 7.97
N HIS A 161 -14.38 -12.36 9.20
CA HIS A 161 -13.07 -12.44 9.82
C HIS A 161 -12.93 -13.78 10.54
N ALA A 162 -11.74 -14.37 10.48
CA ALA A 162 -11.38 -15.52 11.31
C ALA A 162 -9.99 -15.37 11.92
N VAL A 163 -9.81 -15.94 13.09
CA VAL A 163 -8.51 -16.04 13.75
C VAL A 163 -8.25 -17.48 14.16
N LEU A 164 -7.01 -17.94 13.99
CA LEU A 164 -6.60 -19.26 14.42
C LEU A 164 -6.24 -19.24 15.92
N ARG A 165 -6.94 -20.04 16.72
CA ARG A 165 -6.72 -20.19 18.16
C ARG A 165 -6.70 -21.67 18.54
N ASN A 166 -5.63 -22.12 19.16
CA ASN A 166 -5.48 -23.53 19.60
C ASN A 166 -5.75 -24.56 18.48
N GLY A 167 -5.32 -24.23 17.25
CA GLY A 167 -5.50 -25.09 16.08
C GLY A 167 -6.91 -25.05 15.44
N VAL A 168 -7.81 -24.19 15.93
CA VAL A 168 -9.16 -24.05 15.41
C VAL A 168 -9.38 -22.63 14.87
N TRP A 169 -9.98 -22.53 13.68
CA TRP A 169 -10.41 -21.25 13.12
C TRP A 169 -11.72 -20.80 13.77
N ILE A 170 -11.70 -19.61 14.35
CA ILE A 170 -12.87 -18.97 14.94
C ILE A 170 -13.32 -17.87 13.97
N ALA A 171 -14.37 -18.18 13.19
CA ALA A 171 -14.93 -17.26 12.20
C ALA A 171 -16.09 -16.43 12.78
N ARG A 172 -16.21 -15.19 12.33
CA ARG A 172 -17.29 -14.25 12.68
C ARG A 172 -17.68 -13.38 11.49
N ILE A 173 -18.95 -13.03 11.42
CA ILE A 173 -19.42 -11.98 10.51
C ILE A 173 -18.98 -10.64 11.08
N VAL A 174 -18.26 -9.87 10.27
CA VAL A 174 -17.88 -8.48 10.57
C VAL A 174 -19.04 -7.55 10.25
N ASP A 175 -19.58 -7.68 9.03
CA ASP A 175 -20.68 -6.86 8.54
C ASP A 175 -21.49 -7.64 7.50
N ASN A 176 -22.81 -7.50 7.55
CA ASN A 176 -23.77 -8.04 6.57
C ASN A 176 -24.86 -7.00 6.25
N GLN A 177 -24.62 -5.73 6.55
CA GLN A 177 -25.54 -4.62 6.32
C GLN A 177 -25.06 -3.76 5.16
N ASP A 178 -25.98 -3.18 4.39
CA ASP A 178 -25.67 -2.25 3.31
C ASP A 178 -24.78 -2.83 2.22
N LEU A 179 -24.97 -4.10 1.83
CA LEU A 179 -24.18 -4.76 0.80
C LEU A 179 -22.66 -4.56 0.99
N PRO A 180 -22.10 -4.98 2.14
CA PRO A 180 -20.70 -4.72 2.46
C PRO A 180 -19.77 -5.66 1.70
N GLY A 181 -18.50 -5.28 1.53
CA GLY A 181 -17.46 -6.26 1.48
C GLY A 181 -16.46 -6.27 0.39
N LYS A 182 -16.70 -5.72 -0.77
CA LYS A 182 -15.65 -5.70 -1.81
C LYS A 182 -14.43 -4.91 -1.32
N MET A 183 -13.22 -5.33 -1.75
CA MET A 183 -11.97 -4.66 -1.45
C MET A 183 -11.72 -4.49 0.07
N ASN A 184 -11.87 -5.58 0.85
CA ASN A 184 -11.53 -5.50 2.26
C ASN A 184 -10.03 -5.55 2.49
N SER A 185 -9.55 -4.77 3.45
CA SER A 185 -8.18 -4.75 3.93
C SER A 185 -8.17 -4.95 5.44
N LEU A 186 -7.30 -5.83 5.92
CA LEU A 186 -7.20 -6.22 7.33
C LEU A 186 -5.90 -5.71 7.94
N ALA A 187 -5.99 -5.17 9.13
CA ALA A 187 -4.88 -4.95 10.04
C ALA A 187 -5.20 -5.52 11.43
N VAL A 188 -4.19 -5.82 12.22
CA VAL A 188 -4.35 -6.26 13.61
C VAL A 188 -3.56 -5.29 14.48
N ASP A 189 -4.21 -4.71 15.50
CA ASP A 189 -3.56 -3.75 16.38
C ASP A 189 -2.61 -4.45 17.38
N HIS A 190 -1.81 -3.66 18.11
CA HIS A 190 -0.82 -4.17 19.05
C HIS A 190 -1.45 -4.86 20.28
N LEU A 191 -2.77 -4.75 20.43
CA LEU A 191 -3.55 -5.46 21.46
C LEU A 191 -4.14 -6.77 20.91
N GLY A 192 -3.94 -7.07 19.62
CA GLY A 192 -4.47 -8.26 18.97
C GLY A 192 -5.91 -8.11 18.45
N ASN A 193 -6.44 -6.89 18.40
CA ASN A 193 -7.77 -6.66 17.86
C ASN A 193 -7.72 -6.43 16.36
N PRO A 194 -8.48 -7.17 15.55
CA PRO A 194 -8.56 -6.95 14.12
C PRO A 194 -9.37 -5.69 13.80
N GLN A 195 -8.90 -4.97 12.78
CA GLN A 195 -9.50 -3.77 12.22
C GLN A 195 -9.57 -3.92 10.70
N LEU A 196 -10.67 -3.53 10.10
CA LEU A 196 -10.91 -3.66 8.67
C LEU A 196 -11.36 -2.33 8.05
N SER A 197 -10.86 -2.06 6.85
CA SER A 197 -11.49 -1.13 5.91
C SER A 197 -12.10 -1.91 4.75
N TYR A 198 -13.26 -1.49 4.25
CA TYR A 198 -13.96 -2.17 3.16
C TYR A 198 -14.99 -1.23 2.52
N ILE A 199 -15.52 -1.64 1.37
CA ILE A 199 -16.53 -0.88 0.66
C ILE A 199 -17.93 -1.41 1.02
N GLY A 200 -18.89 -0.50 1.20
CA GLY A 200 -20.30 -0.81 1.33
C GLY A 200 -21.15 -0.17 0.25
N LEU A 201 -22.45 -0.53 0.17
CA LEU A 201 -23.43 -0.01 -0.78
C LEU A 201 -22.97 -0.05 -2.23
N ASN A 202 -22.54 -1.24 -2.71
CA ASN A 202 -22.07 -1.43 -4.09
C ASN A 202 -20.91 -0.50 -4.52
N GLY A 203 -20.03 -0.13 -3.59
CA GLY A 203 -18.87 0.68 -3.92
C GLY A 203 -18.99 2.16 -3.57
N THR A 204 -20.09 2.60 -2.97
CA THR A 204 -20.35 4.03 -2.76
C THR A 204 -19.94 4.57 -1.39
N LYS A 205 -19.48 3.71 -0.47
CA LYS A 205 -19.11 4.12 0.90
C LYS A 205 -17.83 3.42 1.37
N LEU A 206 -16.89 4.20 1.90
CA LEU A 206 -15.83 3.65 2.72
C LEU A 206 -16.37 3.32 4.11
N LYS A 207 -16.21 2.06 4.52
CA LYS A 207 -16.58 1.58 5.85
C LYS A 207 -15.33 1.14 6.63
N TYR A 208 -15.44 1.24 7.94
CA TYR A 208 -14.44 0.76 8.87
C TYR A 208 -15.12 -0.07 9.97
N ALA A 209 -14.47 -1.18 10.34
CA ALA A 209 -14.87 -2.01 11.47
C ALA A 209 -13.69 -2.31 12.39
N ARG A 210 -13.95 -2.34 13.70
CA ARG A 210 -12.99 -2.73 14.74
C ARG A 210 -13.63 -3.74 15.68
N PHE A 211 -12.89 -4.78 16.02
CA PHE A 211 -13.24 -5.74 17.06
C PHE A 211 -12.62 -5.31 18.39
N ASN A 212 -13.39 -5.28 19.47
CA ASN A 212 -12.91 -4.89 20.80
C ASN A 212 -12.68 -6.09 21.74
N GLY A 213 -12.56 -7.28 21.19
CA GLY A 213 -12.46 -8.54 21.96
C GLY A 213 -13.82 -9.22 22.16
N GLN A 214 -14.94 -8.51 22.04
CA GLN A 214 -16.30 -9.03 22.24
C GLN A 214 -17.20 -8.84 21.02
N VAL A 215 -17.27 -7.62 20.51
CA VAL A 215 -18.16 -7.23 19.40
C VAL A 215 -17.43 -6.42 18.35
N TRP A 216 -17.95 -6.47 17.12
CA TRP A 216 -17.56 -5.59 16.04
C TRP A 216 -18.34 -4.27 16.11
N THR A 217 -17.62 -3.16 16.17
CA THR A 217 -18.19 -1.82 15.91
C THR A 217 -17.93 -1.45 14.45
N ARG A 218 -18.91 -0.83 13.81
CA ARG A 218 -18.87 -0.49 12.37
C ARG A 218 -19.31 0.96 12.20
N ILE A 219 -18.61 1.68 11.33
CA ILE A 219 -18.95 3.06 10.97
C ILE A 219 -18.79 3.27 9.48
N ASN A 220 -19.63 4.13 8.91
CA ASN A 220 -19.40 4.71 7.58
C ASN A 220 -18.45 5.88 7.77
N LEU A 221 -17.26 5.82 7.16
CA LEU A 221 -16.27 6.88 7.28
C LEU A 221 -16.60 8.04 6.36
N GLU A 222 -16.86 7.75 5.10
CA GLU A 222 -17.19 8.76 4.12
C GLU A 222 -18.27 8.22 3.17
N ALA A 223 -19.25 9.07 2.85
CA ALA A 223 -20.24 8.84 1.82
C ALA A 223 -19.95 9.78 0.63
N PRO A 224 -20.35 9.45 -0.60
CA PRO A 224 -20.18 10.32 -1.74
C PRO A 224 -20.88 11.66 -1.47
N ASN A 225 -20.29 12.76 -1.93
CA ASN A 225 -20.90 14.08 -1.84
C ASN A 225 -22.31 14.05 -2.48
N GLN A 226 -23.32 14.37 -1.68
CA GLN A 226 -24.70 14.48 -2.17
C GLN A 226 -24.76 15.62 -3.19
N GLY A 227 -24.83 15.30 -4.47
CA GLY A 227 -24.96 16.30 -5.54
C GLY A 227 -24.32 15.98 -6.88
N LEU A 228 -23.47 14.98 -6.94
CA LEU A 228 -23.02 14.43 -8.22
C LEU A 228 -23.87 13.21 -8.55
N GLU A 229 -24.43 13.19 -9.74
CA GLU A 229 -25.25 12.07 -10.21
C GLU A 229 -24.52 10.75 -9.95
N MET A 230 -25.22 9.79 -9.31
CA MET A 230 -24.72 8.49 -8.84
C MET A 230 -24.25 7.55 -9.97
N SER A 231 -23.78 8.07 -11.06
CA SER A 231 -23.41 7.25 -12.22
C SER A 231 -22.00 6.70 -12.20
N ARG A 232 -21.15 6.96 -11.21
CA ARG A 232 -19.80 6.33 -11.03
C ARG A 232 -18.96 6.94 -9.88
N GLY A 233 -19.57 7.43 -8.81
CA GLY A 233 -18.87 8.09 -7.72
C GLY A 233 -18.50 7.17 -6.56
N ASP A 234 -17.69 6.15 -6.81
CA ASP A 234 -17.31 5.17 -5.80
C ASP A 234 -16.27 5.75 -4.84
N THR A 235 -16.64 5.91 -3.57
CA THR A 235 -15.71 6.27 -2.50
C THR A 235 -15.26 5.02 -1.76
N GLY A 236 -13.95 4.91 -1.50
CA GLY A 236 -13.37 3.78 -0.77
C GLY A 236 -12.74 2.71 -1.65
N MET A 237 -12.68 2.92 -2.95
CA MET A 237 -12.04 1.98 -3.87
C MET A 237 -10.56 1.82 -3.56
N GLY A 238 -10.05 0.59 -3.79
CA GLY A 238 -8.64 0.28 -3.62
C GLY A 238 -8.11 0.62 -2.23
N ASN A 239 -8.95 0.52 -1.19
CA ASN A 239 -8.57 0.90 0.17
C ASN A 239 -7.53 -0.05 0.77
N SER A 240 -6.72 0.51 1.68
CA SER A 240 -5.72 -0.21 2.45
C SER A 240 -5.60 0.37 3.84
N ILE A 241 -5.63 -0.50 4.87
CA ILE A 241 -5.51 -0.10 6.27
C ILE A 241 -4.15 -0.49 6.85
N ALA A 242 -3.56 0.44 7.58
CA ALA A 242 -2.44 0.23 8.49
C ALA A 242 -2.80 0.72 9.90
N ILE A 243 -2.07 0.29 10.90
CA ILE A 243 -2.27 0.67 12.31
C ILE A 243 -0.99 1.29 12.83
N ASP A 244 -1.08 2.48 13.42
CA ASP A 244 0.05 3.13 14.06
C ASP A 244 0.40 2.50 15.43
N ARG A 245 1.47 3.01 16.06
CA ARG A 245 1.94 2.50 17.36
C ARG A 245 0.96 2.76 18.50
N ASP A 246 0.06 3.72 18.34
CA ASP A 246 -0.99 4.06 19.32
C ASP A 246 -2.29 3.31 19.05
N ASN A 247 -2.28 2.32 18.16
CA ASN A 247 -3.42 1.52 17.70
C ASN A 247 -4.47 2.29 16.92
N ASN A 248 -4.11 3.43 16.33
CA ASN A 248 -5.00 4.21 15.50
C ASN A 248 -4.95 3.72 14.04
N PRO A 249 -6.09 3.57 13.39
CA PRO A 249 -6.15 3.21 11.98
C PRO A 249 -5.79 4.37 11.06
N MET A 250 -5.07 4.02 10.00
CA MET A 250 -4.71 4.84 8.86
C MET A 250 -5.17 4.14 7.59
N ILE A 251 -5.97 4.80 6.76
CA ILE A 251 -6.61 4.19 5.58
C ILE A 251 -6.36 5.06 4.36
N SER A 252 -5.66 4.52 3.36
CA SER A 252 -5.64 5.10 2.02
C SER A 252 -6.82 4.58 1.21
N TYR A 253 -7.39 5.41 0.34
CA TYR A 253 -8.53 5.04 -0.51
C TYR A 253 -8.71 6.04 -1.65
N PHE A 254 -9.48 5.66 -2.64
CA PHE A 254 -9.82 6.56 -3.75
C PHE A 254 -11.26 7.04 -3.67
N ASP A 255 -11.47 8.24 -4.15
CA ASP A 255 -12.73 8.66 -4.77
C ASP A 255 -12.57 8.77 -6.29
N THR A 256 -13.53 9.37 -6.99
CA THR A 256 -13.53 9.47 -8.46
C THR A 256 -12.36 10.26 -9.06
N SER A 257 -11.69 11.11 -8.29
CA SER A 257 -10.73 12.09 -8.78
C SER A 257 -9.51 12.30 -7.88
N SER A 258 -9.39 11.54 -6.81
CA SER A 258 -8.30 11.73 -5.86
C SER A 258 -7.92 10.48 -5.08
N LEU A 259 -6.64 10.40 -4.71
CA LEU A 259 -6.19 9.58 -3.61
C LEU A 259 -6.42 10.33 -2.32
N LYS A 260 -7.08 9.68 -1.38
CA LYS A 260 -7.41 10.22 -0.06
C LYS A 260 -6.78 9.39 1.05
N PHE A 261 -6.72 10.00 2.22
CA PHE A 261 -6.23 9.37 3.43
C PHE A 261 -7.14 9.72 4.61
N ALA A 262 -7.61 8.70 5.31
CA ALA A 262 -8.34 8.84 6.55
C ALA A 262 -7.49 8.31 7.70
N HIS A 263 -7.33 9.09 8.76
CA HIS A 263 -6.60 8.66 9.94
C HIS A 263 -7.35 9.07 11.23
N PHE A 264 -7.27 8.21 12.21
CA PHE A 264 -7.87 8.47 13.51
C PHE A 264 -6.82 9.06 14.42
N VAL A 265 -7.04 10.30 14.90
CA VAL A 265 -6.13 11.00 15.78
C VAL A 265 -6.91 11.91 16.73
N ASP A 266 -6.49 12.00 18.00
CA ASP A 266 -7.16 12.78 19.06
C ASP A 266 -8.66 12.43 19.21
N GLY A 267 -9.01 11.15 19.06
CA GLY A 267 -10.38 10.66 19.19
C GLY A 267 -11.29 10.99 18.01
N LYS A 268 -10.77 11.46 16.88
CA LYS A 268 -11.55 11.86 15.70
C LYS A 268 -10.91 11.35 14.40
N TRP A 269 -11.74 11.08 13.41
CA TRP A 269 -11.31 10.86 12.04
C TRP A 269 -10.98 12.18 11.37
N LYS A 270 -9.80 12.24 10.74
CA LYS A 270 -9.37 13.30 9.84
C LYS A 270 -9.25 12.75 8.43
N PHE A 271 -9.57 13.60 7.44
CA PHE A 271 -9.57 13.22 6.03
C PHE A 271 -8.72 14.20 5.26
N GLU A 272 -7.81 13.69 4.45
CA GLU A 272 -6.88 14.48 3.64
C GLU A 272 -6.93 14.00 2.18
N ILE A 273 -6.73 14.95 1.25
CA ILE A 273 -6.51 14.64 -0.16
C ILE A 273 -5.01 14.67 -0.38
N ILE A 274 -4.46 13.54 -0.81
CA ILE A 274 -3.03 13.40 -1.04
C ILE A 274 -2.66 13.81 -2.47
N ASP A 275 -3.45 13.35 -3.45
CA ASP A 275 -3.19 13.58 -4.86
C ASP A 275 -4.52 13.75 -5.61
N ARG A 276 -4.53 14.63 -6.61
CA ARG A 276 -5.68 14.88 -7.49
C ARG A 276 -5.32 14.55 -8.92
N PHE A 277 -6.28 14.02 -9.65
CA PHE A 277 -6.13 13.67 -11.06
C PHE A 277 -7.46 13.90 -11.79
N ASP A 278 -7.41 13.92 -13.12
CA ASP A 278 -8.63 14.04 -13.91
C ASP A 278 -9.58 12.87 -13.62
N PRO A 279 -10.91 13.13 -13.64
CA PRO A 279 -11.90 12.08 -13.37
C PRO A 279 -11.69 10.87 -14.27
N LEU A 280 -11.83 9.71 -13.67
CA LEU A 280 -11.35 8.43 -14.19
C LEU A 280 -12.35 7.75 -15.14
N ASP A 281 -13.27 8.49 -15.73
CA ASP A 281 -14.29 8.02 -16.68
C ASP A 281 -13.73 7.15 -17.81
N LYS A 282 -12.42 7.26 -18.05
CA LYS A 282 -11.72 6.57 -19.15
C LYS A 282 -11.00 5.30 -18.74
N TRP A 283 -10.79 5.06 -17.42
CA TRP A 283 -9.82 4.05 -16.96
C TRP A 283 -10.41 2.79 -16.38
N GLY A 284 -11.69 2.75 -16.08
CA GLY A 284 -12.35 1.59 -15.50
C GLY A 284 -11.91 1.33 -14.04
N TRP A 285 -12.82 0.88 -13.21
CA TRP A 285 -12.67 0.64 -11.77
C TRP A 285 -11.64 -0.43 -11.35
N ARG A 286 -11.11 -1.21 -12.27
CA ARG A 286 -10.10 -2.26 -12.00
C ARG A 286 -8.69 -1.73 -11.71
N THR A 287 -8.43 -0.47 -11.97
CA THR A 287 -7.09 0.13 -11.86
C THR A 287 -6.83 0.82 -10.52
N PHE A 288 -7.82 0.88 -9.63
CA PHE A 288 -7.67 1.56 -8.34
C PHE A 288 -7.23 0.61 -7.26
N ARG A 289 -5.96 0.63 -6.96
CA ARG A 289 -5.42 0.01 -5.75
C ARG A 289 -4.51 1.01 -5.07
N SER A 290 -4.62 1.09 -3.76
CA SER A 290 -3.58 1.63 -2.91
C SER A 290 -3.16 0.58 -1.90
N THR A 291 -1.92 0.67 -1.46
CA THR A 291 -1.38 -0.12 -0.35
C THR A 291 -0.65 0.82 0.59
N THR A 292 -0.95 0.71 1.87
CA THR A 292 -0.36 1.54 2.93
C THR A 292 0.58 0.70 3.78
N ALA A 293 1.78 1.19 3.99
CA ALA A 293 2.75 0.66 4.94
C ALA A 293 3.30 1.80 5.80
N LEU A 294 3.87 1.49 6.95
CA LEU A 294 4.47 2.47 7.85
C LEU A 294 5.97 2.28 7.93
N ASP A 295 6.73 3.36 7.87
CA ASP A 295 8.16 3.35 8.15
C ASP A 295 8.47 3.11 9.64
N ARG A 296 9.74 2.97 9.99
CA ARG A 296 10.17 2.79 11.38
C ARG A 296 9.81 3.96 12.30
N LYS A 297 9.51 5.13 11.75
CA LYS A 297 9.05 6.31 12.52
C LYS A 297 7.53 6.32 12.67
N GLY A 298 6.82 5.45 11.95
CA GLY A 298 5.36 5.39 11.89
C GLY A 298 4.75 6.32 10.84
N ASN A 299 5.56 6.89 9.93
CA ASN A 299 5.04 7.70 8.85
C ASN A 299 4.41 6.80 7.77
N PRO A 300 3.26 7.16 7.23
CA PRO A 300 2.62 6.39 6.18
C PRO A 300 3.30 6.59 4.82
N HIS A 301 3.49 5.46 4.15
CA HIS A 301 3.88 5.32 2.76
C HIS A 301 2.74 4.66 2.00
N ILE A 302 2.38 5.19 0.84
CA ILE A 302 1.27 4.69 0.02
C ILE A 302 1.76 4.45 -1.39
N GLY A 303 1.67 3.20 -1.83
CA GLY A 303 1.81 2.84 -3.22
C GLY A 303 0.45 2.90 -3.91
N TYR A 304 0.37 3.54 -5.08
CA TYR A 304 -0.90 3.66 -5.79
C TYR A 304 -0.72 3.86 -7.29
N GLN A 305 -1.75 3.49 -8.02
CA GLN A 305 -1.85 3.79 -9.44
C GLN A 305 -2.87 4.89 -9.70
N CYS A 306 -2.52 5.78 -10.62
CA CYS A 306 -3.41 6.82 -11.13
C CYS A 306 -3.14 7.03 -12.64
N PRO A 307 -3.86 7.93 -13.34
CA PRO A 307 -3.62 8.22 -14.76
C PRO A 307 -2.19 8.65 -15.11
N LEU A 308 -1.40 9.06 -14.12
CA LEU A 308 0.00 9.46 -14.28
C LEU A 308 1.00 8.30 -14.08
N GLY A 309 0.51 7.06 -13.87
CA GLY A 309 1.32 5.86 -13.69
C GLY A 309 1.35 5.32 -12.27
N LEU A 310 2.33 4.47 -11.98
CA LEU A 310 2.60 3.98 -10.63
C LEU A 310 3.29 5.08 -9.82
N LYS A 311 2.72 5.41 -8.68
CA LYS A 311 3.19 6.48 -7.81
C LYS A 311 3.39 6.01 -6.38
N HIS A 312 4.26 6.72 -5.70
CA HIS A 312 4.50 6.64 -4.27
C HIS A 312 4.14 7.97 -3.62
N ALA A 313 3.35 7.93 -2.55
CA ALA A 313 3.12 9.05 -1.64
C ALA A 313 3.66 8.71 -0.26
N TRP A 314 4.21 9.71 0.44
CA TRP A 314 4.69 9.54 1.81
C TRP A 314 4.54 10.82 2.62
N TRP A 315 4.39 10.65 3.92
CA TRP A 315 4.43 11.75 4.87
C TRP A 315 5.89 12.01 5.29
N ASP A 316 6.39 13.22 5.04
CA ASP A 316 7.79 13.57 5.35
C ASP A 316 7.99 14.11 6.79
N GLY A 317 6.95 14.03 7.62
CA GLY A 317 6.88 14.62 8.97
C GLY A 317 6.18 15.99 9.00
N HIS A 318 5.98 16.64 7.86
CA HIS A 318 5.38 17.96 7.73
C HIS A 318 4.27 18.04 6.69
N GLN A 319 4.43 17.33 5.58
CA GLN A 319 3.48 17.31 4.47
C GLN A 319 3.55 16.02 3.66
N TRP A 320 2.52 15.77 2.89
CA TRP A 320 2.53 14.72 1.90
C TRP A 320 3.44 15.07 0.72
N ARG A 321 4.25 14.11 0.31
CA ARG A 321 5.06 14.14 -0.91
C ARG A 321 4.58 13.07 -1.86
N THR A 322 4.73 13.30 -3.15
CA THR A 322 4.41 12.30 -4.18
C THR A 322 5.51 12.21 -5.22
N GLN A 323 5.77 11.02 -5.72
CA GLN A 323 6.72 10.74 -6.80
C GLN A 323 6.14 9.74 -7.77
N VAL A 324 6.32 9.96 -9.08
CA VAL A 324 6.06 8.95 -10.10
C VAL A 324 7.21 7.96 -10.07
N ILE A 325 6.89 6.66 -9.93
CA ILE A 325 7.86 5.57 -10.00
C ILE A 325 8.03 5.14 -11.45
N LEU A 326 6.90 4.93 -12.13
CA LEU A 326 6.84 4.46 -13.51
C LEU A 326 5.72 5.18 -14.27
N ALA A 327 5.99 5.52 -15.53
CA ALA A 327 5.06 6.25 -16.39
C ALA A 327 3.82 5.39 -16.78
N PRO A 328 2.70 6.00 -17.20
CA PRO A 328 1.43 5.30 -17.45
C PRO A 328 1.51 4.20 -18.52
N ALA A 329 2.35 4.38 -19.53
CA ALA A 329 2.52 3.42 -20.62
C ALA A 329 3.31 2.17 -20.21
N GLU A 330 3.91 2.17 -19.01
CA GLU A 330 4.84 1.15 -18.55
C GLU A 330 4.24 0.23 -17.47
N THR A 331 3.03 0.52 -16.97
CA THR A 331 2.47 -0.24 -15.84
C THR A 331 0.97 -0.43 -15.90
N THR A 332 0.53 -1.61 -15.41
CA THR A 332 -0.75 -1.79 -14.75
C THR A 332 -0.45 -2.14 -13.27
N PHE A 333 -1.00 -1.37 -12.34
CA PHE A 333 -0.85 -1.65 -10.92
C PHE A 333 -1.95 -2.60 -10.45
N ASP A 334 -1.73 -3.86 -10.65
CA ASP A 334 -2.46 -4.98 -10.07
C ASP A 334 -1.61 -5.68 -8.98
N GLY A 335 -0.71 -4.90 -8.38
CA GLY A 335 0.24 -5.32 -7.37
C GLY A 335 0.01 -4.73 -5.99
N ALA A 336 1.02 -4.79 -5.17
CA ALA A 336 1.05 -4.30 -3.80
C ALA A 336 2.38 -3.65 -3.45
N MET A 337 2.39 -2.89 -2.34
CA MET A 337 3.59 -2.34 -1.72
C MET A 337 3.85 -3.00 -0.38
N SER A 338 5.12 -3.16 -0.03
CA SER A 338 5.61 -3.50 1.30
C SER A 338 6.84 -2.66 1.66
N ILE A 339 7.18 -2.62 2.93
CA ILE A 339 8.36 -1.94 3.46
C ILE A 339 9.14 -2.91 4.33
N ASP A 340 10.47 -2.86 4.29
CA ASP A 340 11.33 -3.67 5.15
C ASP A 340 11.77 -2.89 6.41
N ASP A 341 12.48 -3.58 7.31
CA ASP A 341 12.99 -3.01 8.57
C ASP A 341 14.11 -1.95 8.36
N LYS A 342 14.50 -1.67 7.11
CA LYS A 342 15.44 -0.62 6.73
C LYS A 342 14.78 0.53 5.99
N ASP A 343 13.43 0.53 5.96
CA ASP A 343 12.60 1.47 5.24
C ASP A 343 12.78 1.42 3.71
N ASN A 344 13.29 0.32 3.14
CA ASN A 344 13.25 0.11 1.70
C ASN A 344 11.84 -0.26 1.26
N LEU A 345 11.41 0.26 0.13
CA LEU A 345 10.09 0.03 -0.44
C LEU A 345 10.14 -1.01 -1.56
N TYR A 346 9.15 -1.86 -1.59
CA TYR A 346 9.00 -2.92 -2.57
C TYR A 346 7.63 -2.81 -3.23
N PHE A 347 7.58 -2.73 -4.57
CA PHE A 347 6.34 -2.65 -5.33
C PHE A 347 6.30 -3.75 -6.37
N THR A 348 5.25 -4.55 -6.37
CA THR A 348 4.96 -5.42 -7.51
C THR A 348 4.02 -4.71 -8.49
N TYR A 349 4.21 -4.95 -9.78
CA TYR A 349 3.38 -4.41 -10.85
C TYR A 349 3.46 -5.30 -12.09
N THR A 350 2.49 -5.19 -12.98
CA THR A 350 2.54 -5.86 -14.28
C THR A 350 3.02 -4.88 -15.35
N ASP A 351 4.03 -5.28 -16.12
CA ASP A 351 4.42 -4.57 -17.35
C ASP A 351 3.39 -4.90 -18.45
N PRO A 352 2.61 -3.93 -18.93
CA PRO A 352 1.55 -4.19 -19.90
C PRO A 352 2.08 -4.53 -21.30
N LEU A 353 3.31 -4.17 -21.62
CA LEU A 353 3.93 -4.44 -22.92
C LEU A 353 4.48 -5.87 -23.00
N GLN A 354 5.04 -6.34 -21.89
CA GLN A 354 5.64 -7.67 -21.80
C GLN A 354 4.71 -8.70 -21.15
N HIS A 355 3.59 -8.25 -20.55
CA HIS A 355 2.68 -9.07 -19.74
C HIS A 355 3.40 -9.79 -18.59
N SER A 356 4.50 -9.22 -18.10
CA SER A 356 5.36 -9.80 -17.09
C SER A 356 5.14 -9.17 -15.71
N LEU A 357 5.25 -9.97 -14.68
CA LEU A 357 5.25 -9.50 -13.30
C LEU A 357 6.62 -8.96 -12.93
N MET A 358 6.65 -7.75 -12.41
CA MET A 358 7.84 -6.98 -12.08
C MET A 358 7.88 -6.63 -10.59
N LEU A 359 9.08 -6.41 -10.07
CA LEU A 359 9.34 -5.79 -8.77
C LEU A 359 10.09 -4.48 -8.96
N ALA A 360 9.62 -3.38 -8.40
CA ALA A 360 10.40 -2.15 -8.20
C ALA A 360 10.84 -2.06 -6.73
N ILE A 361 12.11 -1.72 -6.50
CA ILE A 361 12.69 -1.52 -5.17
C ILE A 361 13.15 -0.07 -5.05
N GLY A 362 12.66 0.61 -4.03
CA GLY A 362 12.96 1.99 -3.70
C GLY A 362 13.89 2.11 -2.50
N HIS A 363 14.96 2.89 -2.65
CA HIS A 363 15.88 3.24 -1.59
C HIS A 363 15.83 4.74 -1.33
N TYR A 364 15.79 5.13 -0.06
CA TYR A 364 15.80 6.53 0.33
C TYR A 364 17.21 7.11 0.29
N SER A 365 17.42 8.13 -0.53
CA SER A 365 18.77 8.73 -0.73
C SER A 365 19.19 9.74 0.34
N GLY A 366 18.27 10.12 1.27
CA GLY A 366 18.50 11.21 2.23
C GLY A 366 19.49 10.94 3.35
N GLU A 367 19.82 9.70 3.68
CA GLU A 367 20.74 9.37 4.79
C GLU A 367 22.22 9.28 4.38
N GLN A 368 22.55 9.24 3.09
CA GLN A 368 23.95 9.09 2.65
C GLN A 368 24.79 10.39 2.67
N GLN A 369 24.18 11.58 2.76
CA GLN A 369 24.90 12.85 2.75
C GLN A 369 25.43 13.27 4.13
N THR A 370 24.86 12.84 5.23
CA THR A 370 25.36 13.19 6.57
C THR A 370 26.59 12.43 7.02
N ALA A 371 26.88 11.27 6.42
CA ALA A 371 28.08 10.47 6.75
C ALA A 371 29.37 10.94 6.04
N ARG A 372 29.28 11.78 5.02
CA ARG A 372 30.45 12.24 4.23
C ARG A 372 31.02 13.62 4.61
N THR A 373 30.36 14.38 5.48
CA THR A 373 30.82 15.72 5.87
C THR A 373 31.54 15.75 7.21
N GLY A 374 31.79 14.60 7.86
CA GLY A 374 32.36 14.50 9.21
C GLY A 374 33.85 14.14 9.31
N SER A 375 34.65 14.15 8.23
CA SER A 375 36.09 13.92 8.33
C SER A 375 36.90 15.03 7.69
N SER A 376 37.11 16.13 8.40
CA SER A 376 38.25 17.03 8.18
C SER A 376 39.51 16.39 8.80
N PRO A 377 40.61 16.26 8.10
CA PRO A 377 41.82 15.78 8.72
C PRO A 377 42.42 16.90 9.59
N GLU A 378 42.48 16.65 10.89
CA GLU A 378 43.33 17.44 11.79
C GLU A 378 44.76 17.37 11.36
N SER A 379 45.35 18.52 10.99
CA SER A 379 46.75 18.70 10.76
C SER A 379 47.50 18.54 12.09
N LYS A 380 48.17 17.42 12.30
CA LYS A 380 49.21 17.29 13.36
C LYS A 380 50.39 18.20 13.02
N LYS A 381 50.56 19.28 13.76
CA LYS A 381 51.86 19.94 13.94
C LYS A 381 52.64 19.13 14.98
N GLN A 382 53.78 18.64 14.60
CA GLN A 382 54.85 18.17 15.52
C GLN A 382 55.81 19.30 15.86
N PRO A 383 56.44 19.23 17.03
CA PRO A 383 57.29 20.28 17.62
C PRO A 383 58.61 20.49 16.92
#